data_d0c7cc22adadd6ec582597fedb300925
#
_entry.id   d0c7cc22adadd6ec582597fedb300925
#
_cell.length_a   1.000
_cell.length_b   1.000
_cell.length_c   1.000
_cell.angle_alpha   90.00
_cell.angle_beta   90.00
_cell.angle_gamma   90.00
#
_symmetry.space_group_name_H-M   'P 1'
#
loop_
_entity.id
_entity.type
_entity.pdbx_description
1 polymer ?
#
loop_
_entity_poly.entity_id
_entity_poly.type
_entity_poly.pdbx_seq_one_letter_code
_entity_poly.pdbx_strand_id
1 'polypeptide(L)'
;MTRTRKKSEHYVDNKKFLQAMIEYKDKCDKAEKRKRKPPPVTNYIGECFLKIANHLSYRPNFINYTFRDDMISDGIENCLQYLKNFNPKKSNNPFAYFTQIIYYAFIRRIQKEKKQSNIKYRMIEQANIDEFAVLPGDSNNDYKNQFLEFLRKNKPSTEEPQLKEIKVKKRKKRTYTSVLDI
;
A
#
# COMPACT_ATOMS: atom_id res chain seq x y z
N MET A 1 15.58 -18.08 36.00
CA MET A 1 14.59 -16.96 35.96
C MET A 1 14.19 -16.69 34.51
N THR A 2 13.05 -17.20 34.12
CA THR A 2 12.50 -17.03 32.76
C THR A 2 11.89 -15.63 32.62
N ARG A 3 12.50 -14.80 31.83
CA ARG A 3 12.05 -13.43 31.53
C ARG A 3 10.78 -13.52 30.68
N THR A 4 9.62 -13.40 31.30
CA THR A 4 8.33 -13.28 30.58
C THR A 4 8.34 -11.99 29.79
N ARG A 5 8.45 -12.10 28.45
CA ARG A 5 8.28 -10.97 27.55
C ARG A 5 6.85 -10.44 27.74
N LYS A 6 6.70 -9.22 28.27
CA LYS A 6 5.42 -8.50 28.25
C LYS A 6 4.95 -8.44 26.79
N LYS A 7 3.80 -9.03 26.53
CA LYS A 7 3.15 -8.99 25.22
C LYS A 7 2.79 -7.52 24.97
N SER A 8 3.49 -6.85 24.06
CA SER A 8 3.16 -5.47 23.69
C SER A 8 1.73 -5.45 23.12
N GLU A 9 0.91 -4.53 23.62
CA GLU A 9 -0.44 -4.36 23.09
C GLU A 9 -0.35 -4.03 21.59
N HIS A 10 -1.19 -4.70 20.83
CA HIS A 10 -1.25 -4.45 19.38
C HIS A 10 -1.84 -3.06 19.14
N TYR A 11 -1.22 -2.26 18.25
CA TYR A 11 -1.62 -0.87 17.98
C TYR A 11 -3.06 -0.70 17.45
N VAL A 12 -3.70 -1.78 16.99
CA VAL A 12 -5.13 -1.85 16.65
C VAL A 12 -5.74 -3.06 17.34
N ASP A 13 -6.78 -2.82 18.13
CA ASP A 13 -7.58 -3.91 18.73
C ASP A 13 -8.52 -4.48 17.65
N ASN A 14 -8.20 -5.70 17.20
CA ASN A 14 -8.96 -6.34 16.13
C ASN A 14 -10.41 -6.68 16.53
N LYS A 15 -10.68 -6.93 17.82
CA LYS A 15 -12.05 -7.22 18.30
C LYS A 15 -12.92 -5.98 18.25
N LYS A 16 -12.41 -4.85 18.78
CA LYS A 16 -13.10 -3.56 18.71
C LYS A 16 -13.27 -3.09 17.29
N PHE A 17 -12.26 -3.32 16.42
CA PHE A 17 -12.33 -2.98 15.02
C PHE A 17 -13.40 -3.80 14.27
N LEU A 18 -13.49 -5.10 14.55
CA LEU A 18 -14.56 -5.95 14.00
C LEU A 18 -15.95 -5.47 14.43
N GLN A 19 -16.11 -5.15 15.72
CA GLN A 19 -17.37 -4.63 16.26
C GLN A 19 -17.79 -3.34 15.54
N ALA A 20 -16.87 -2.38 15.41
CA ALA A 20 -17.13 -1.14 14.70
C ALA A 20 -17.51 -1.35 13.22
N MET A 21 -16.90 -2.35 12.57
CA MET A 21 -17.22 -2.71 11.19
C MET A 21 -18.63 -3.33 11.06
N ILE A 22 -19.02 -4.16 12.01
CA ILE A 22 -20.38 -4.73 12.06
C ILE A 22 -21.41 -3.62 12.22
N GLU A 23 -21.22 -2.75 13.20
CA GLU A 23 -22.14 -1.63 13.46
C GLU A 23 -22.26 -0.68 12.26
N TYR A 24 -21.12 -0.38 11.61
CA TYR A 24 -21.12 0.45 10.41
C TYR A 24 -21.90 -0.22 9.27
N LYS A 25 -21.70 -1.51 9.05
CA LYS A 25 -22.41 -2.26 8.02
C LYS A 25 -23.91 -2.29 8.26
N ASP A 26 -24.34 -2.54 9.51
CA ASP A 26 -25.76 -2.51 9.88
C ASP A 26 -26.41 -1.14 9.62
N LYS A 27 -25.65 -0.05 9.86
CA LYS A 27 -26.10 1.30 9.54
C LYS A 27 -26.22 1.52 8.03
N CYS A 28 -25.27 1.00 7.24
CA CYS A 28 -25.31 1.06 5.79
C CYS A 28 -26.51 0.28 5.23
N ASP A 29 -26.74 -0.94 5.71
CA ASP A 29 -27.85 -1.79 5.26
C ASP A 29 -29.21 -1.16 5.61
N LYS A 30 -29.34 -0.51 6.77
CA LYS A 30 -30.53 0.25 7.16
C LYS A 30 -30.74 1.49 6.28
N ALA A 31 -29.67 2.19 5.90
CA ALA A 31 -29.74 3.34 5.01
C ALA A 31 -30.15 2.94 3.59
N GLU A 32 -29.60 1.82 3.08
CA GLU A 32 -29.93 1.26 1.77
C GLU A 32 -31.40 0.85 1.67
N LYS A 33 -31.92 0.13 2.68
CA LYS A 33 -33.35 -0.23 2.76
C LYS A 33 -34.27 0.99 2.73
N ARG A 34 -33.81 2.13 3.27
CA ARG A 34 -34.54 3.40 3.28
C ARG A 34 -34.25 4.29 2.07
N LYS A 35 -33.49 3.78 1.08
CA LYS A 35 -33.04 4.53 -0.12
C LYS A 35 -32.33 5.84 0.23
N ARG A 36 -31.61 5.87 1.36
CA ARG A 36 -30.81 7.03 1.83
C ARG A 36 -29.33 6.83 1.53
N LYS A 37 -28.61 7.94 1.48
CA LYS A 37 -27.13 7.89 1.34
C LYS A 37 -26.51 7.13 2.52
N PRO A 38 -25.43 6.38 2.30
CA PRO A 38 -24.72 5.67 3.38
C PRO A 38 -24.22 6.68 4.41
N PRO A 39 -24.18 6.31 5.69
CA PRO A 39 -23.67 7.18 6.74
C PRO A 39 -22.16 7.41 6.57
N PRO A 40 -21.62 8.52 7.10
CA PRO A 40 -20.18 8.75 7.10
C PRO A 40 -19.45 7.67 7.92
N VAL A 41 -18.21 7.42 7.54
CA VAL A 41 -17.34 6.47 8.25
C VAL A 41 -17.05 7.02 9.66
N THR A 42 -17.08 6.17 10.68
CA THR A 42 -16.78 6.58 12.06
C THR A 42 -15.31 6.94 12.21
N ASN A 43 -15.00 7.91 13.07
CA ASN A 43 -13.62 8.33 13.34
C ASN A 43 -12.73 7.16 13.77
N TYR A 44 -13.25 6.26 14.58
CA TYR A 44 -12.50 5.08 15.03
C TYR A 44 -12.04 4.18 13.87
N ILE A 45 -12.91 3.94 12.88
CA ILE A 45 -12.54 3.17 11.68
C ILE A 45 -11.46 3.91 10.88
N GLY A 46 -11.59 5.23 10.71
CA GLY A 46 -10.58 6.07 10.05
C GLY A 46 -9.23 6.03 10.76
N GLU A 47 -9.21 6.13 12.09
CA GLU A 47 -8.00 5.99 12.91
C GLU A 47 -7.34 4.61 12.75
N CYS A 48 -8.15 3.54 12.68
CA CYS A 48 -7.62 2.20 12.44
C CYS A 48 -6.91 2.13 11.09
N PHE A 49 -7.48 2.68 10.02
CA PHE A 49 -6.84 2.71 8.71
C PHE A 49 -5.55 3.52 8.74
N LEU A 50 -5.56 4.70 9.36
CA LEU A 50 -4.37 5.55 9.49
C LEU A 50 -3.26 4.83 10.27
N LYS A 51 -3.57 4.18 11.39
CA LYS A 51 -2.61 3.41 12.18
C LYS A 51 -2.01 2.25 11.37
N ILE A 52 -2.84 1.53 10.61
CA ILE A 52 -2.38 0.41 9.77
C ILE A 52 -1.46 0.93 8.65
N ALA A 53 -1.85 2.00 7.95
CA ALA A 53 -1.09 2.58 6.85
C ALA A 53 0.26 3.11 7.34
N ASN A 54 0.28 3.87 8.44
CA ASN A 54 1.50 4.36 9.06
C ASN A 54 2.44 3.22 9.46
N HIS A 55 1.94 2.22 10.17
CA HIS A 55 2.77 1.08 10.57
C HIS A 55 3.33 0.30 9.38
N LEU A 56 2.55 0.15 8.31
CA LEU A 56 2.99 -0.51 7.11
C LEU A 56 4.06 0.30 6.36
N SER A 57 3.95 1.63 6.35
CA SER A 57 4.90 2.51 5.66
C SER A 57 6.31 2.51 6.26
N TYR A 58 6.44 2.15 7.54
CA TYR A 58 7.75 1.99 8.21
C TYR A 58 8.42 0.65 7.97
N ARG A 59 7.80 -0.27 7.23
CA ARG A 59 8.47 -1.53 6.89
C ARG A 59 9.64 -1.28 5.92
N PRO A 60 10.71 -2.12 5.98
CA PRO A 60 11.89 -1.95 5.12
C PRO A 60 11.55 -1.84 3.62
N ASN A 61 10.49 -2.49 3.18
CA ASN A 61 10.06 -2.45 1.78
C ASN A 61 9.46 -1.10 1.35
N PHE A 62 9.10 -0.22 2.29
CA PHE A 62 8.36 1.02 2.02
C PHE A 62 9.01 2.29 2.60
N ILE A 63 9.89 2.15 3.60
CA ILE A 63 10.44 3.28 4.35
C ILE A 63 11.27 4.25 3.50
N ASN A 64 11.94 3.77 2.46
CA ASN A 64 12.91 4.55 1.68
C ASN A 64 12.29 5.33 0.51
N TYR A 65 10.96 5.37 0.40
CA TYR A 65 10.31 6.12 -0.67
C TYR A 65 10.00 7.56 -0.23
N THR A 66 10.37 8.54 -1.06
CA THR A 66 10.15 9.98 -0.81
C THR A 66 8.66 10.34 -0.81
N PHE A 67 7.84 9.59 -1.55
CA PHE A 67 6.39 9.75 -1.67
C PHE A 67 5.60 8.89 -0.67
N ARG A 68 6.16 8.67 0.54
CA ARG A 68 5.53 7.83 1.57
C ARG A 68 4.16 8.35 1.99
N ASP A 69 4.00 9.66 2.12
CA ASP A 69 2.72 10.26 2.55
C ASP A 69 1.62 10.09 1.49
N ASP A 70 1.99 10.15 0.22
CA ASP A 70 1.09 9.81 -0.89
C ASP A 70 0.66 8.34 -0.85
N MET A 71 1.61 7.43 -0.53
CA MET A 71 1.29 6.01 -0.37
C MET A 71 0.28 5.80 0.76
N ILE A 72 0.44 6.47 1.90
CA ILE A 72 -0.49 6.41 3.04
C ILE A 72 -1.87 6.91 2.61
N SER A 73 -1.93 8.04 1.92
CA SER A 73 -3.19 8.65 1.43
C SER A 73 -3.90 7.72 0.45
N ASP A 74 -3.19 7.17 -0.54
CA ASP A 74 -3.73 6.18 -1.49
C ASP A 74 -4.23 4.91 -0.78
N GLY A 75 -3.52 4.49 0.28
CA GLY A 75 -3.91 3.35 1.11
C GLY A 75 -5.24 3.57 1.83
N ILE A 76 -5.40 4.74 2.45
CA ILE A 76 -6.63 5.13 3.16
C ILE A 76 -7.78 5.28 2.18
N GLU A 77 -7.57 5.95 1.04
CA GLU A 77 -8.57 6.10 0.00
C GLU A 77 -9.10 4.74 -0.47
N ASN A 78 -8.20 3.80 -0.77
CA ASN A 78 -8.61 2.44 -1.16
C ASN A 78 -9.38 1.72 -0.05
N CYS A 79 -9.00 1.88 1.23
CA CYS A 79 -9.76 1.32 2.33
C CYS A 79 -11.19 1.87 2.38
N LEU A 80 -11.38 3.17 2.16
CA LEU A 80 -12.70 3.80 2.12
C LEU A 80 -13.53 3.30 0.94
N GLN A 81 -12.95 3.16 -0.24
CA GLN A 81 -13.61 2.61 -1.43
C GLN A 81 -14.08 1.17 -1.22
N TYR A 82 -13.23 0.32 -0.63
CA TYR A 82 -13.52 -1.10 -0.42
C TYR A 82 -14.16 -1.41 0.92
N LEU A 83 -14.51 -0.40 1.73
CA LEU A 83 -15.08 -0.56 3.06
C LEU A 83 -16.35 -1.43 3.05
N LYS A 84 -17.23 -1.19 2.08
CA LYS A 84 -18.51 -1.93 1.94
C LYS A 84 -18.31 -3.40 1.56
N ASN A 85 -17.20 -3.74 0.94
CA ASN A 85 -16.93 -5.11 0.47
C ASN A 85 -16.52 -6.05 1.60
N PHE A 86 -16.14 -5.51 2.76
CA PHE A 86 -15.85 -6.33 3.92
C PHE A 86 -17.11 -7.03 4.42
N ASN A 87 -17.04 -8.37 4.55
CA ASN A 87 -18.14 -9.18 5.05
C ASN A 87 -17.77 -9.84 6.38
N PRO A 88 -18.33 -9.37 7.52
CA PRO A 88 -18.04 -9.94 8.83
C PRO A 88 -18.42 -11.41 8.97
N LYS A 89 -19.40 -11.89 8.19
CA LYS A 89 -19.82 -13.30 8.18
C LYS A 89 -18.78 -14.22 7.53
N LYS A 90 -17.95 -13.70 6.61
CA LYS A 90 -16.90 -14.45 5.90
C LYS A 90 -15.53 -14.34 6.56
N SER A 91 -15.26 -13.25 7.23
CA SER A 91 -13.96 -12.98 7.84
C SER A 91 -14.10 -12.25 9.18
N ASN A 92 -13.49 -12.80 10.21
CA ASN A 92 -13.46 -12.21 11.56
C ASN A 92 -12.23 -11.32 11.78
N ASN A 93 -11.43 -11.08 10.72
CA ASN A 93 -10.19 -10.32 10.85
C ASN A 93 -10.15 -9.12 9.88
N PRO A 94 -10.80 -8.01 10.22
CA PRO A 94 -10.76 -6.78 9.44
C PRO A 94 -9.33 -6.22 9.33
N PHE A 95 -8.52 -6.34 10.38
CA PHE A 95 -7.14 -5.88 10.35
C PHE A 95 -6.34 -6.49 9.19
N ALA A 96 -6.38 -7.81 9.03
CA ALA A 96 -5.68 -8.48 7.94
C ALA A 96 -6.23 -8.08 6.55
N TYR A 97 -7.55 -7.95 6.44
CA TYR A 97 -8.23 -7.57 5.21
C TYR A 97 -7.79 -6.18 4.73
N PHE A 98 -7.86 -5.17 5.60
CA PHE A 98 -7.48 -3.80 5.26
C PHE A 98 -5.95 -3.62 5.12
N THR A 99 -5.15 -4.35 5.89
CA THR A 99 -3.69 -4.37 5.69
C THR A 99 -3.32 -4.84 4.28
N GLN A 100 -4.02 -5.83 3.75
CA GLN A 100 -3.79 -6.31 2.39
C GLN A 100 -4.18 -5.27 1.33
N ILE A 101 -5.29 -4.56 1.52
CA ILE A 101 -5.72 -3.47 0.63
C ILE A 101 -4.66 -2.36 0.59
N ILE A 102 -4.20 -1.90 1.76
CA ILE A 102 -3.18 -0.86 1.88
C ILE A 102 -1.87 -1.32 1.24
N TYR A 103 -1.45 -2.56 1.48
CA TYR A 103 -0.25 -3.12 0.87
C TYR A 103 -0.29 -3.04 -0.65
N TYR A 104 -1.39 -3.46 -1.27
CA TYR A 104 -1.52 -3.37 -2.73
C TYR A 104 -1.66 -1.93 -3.24
N ALA A 105 -2.24 -1.02 -2.46
CA ALA A 105 -2.25 0.40 -2.80
C ALA A 105 -0.82 0.96 -2.85
N PHE A 106 0.02 0.63 -1.87
CA PHE A 106 1.43 1.02 -1.84
C PHE A 106 2.20 0.50 -3.06
N ILE A 107 2.02 -0.77 -3.40
CA ILE A 107 2.66 -1.36 -4.58
C ILE A 107 2.25 -0.64 -5.86
N ARG A 108 0.94 -0.35 -6.03
CA ARG A 108 0.44 0.40 -7.20
C ARG A 108 1.04 1.79 -7.29
N ARG A 109 1.15 2.51 -6.15
CA ARG A 109 1.79 3.83 -6.12
C ARG A 109 3.25 3.75 -6.53
N ILE A 110 4.02 2.82 -5.98
CA ILE A 110 5.42 2.61 -6.36
C ILE A 110 5.56 2.34 -7.86
N GLN A 111 4.71 1.49 -8.42
CA GLN A 111 4.72 1.20 -9.87
C GLN A 111 4.40 2.45 -10.69
N LYS A 112 3.42 3.25 -10.26
CA LYS A 112 3.05 4.51 -10.92
C LYS A 112 4.22 5.49 -10.91
N GLU A 113 4.88 5.69 -9.77
CA GLU A 113 6.02 6.60 -9.65
C GLU A 113 7.23 6.12 -10.48
N LYS A 114 7.52 4.81 -10.47
CA LYS A 114 8.55 4.24 -11.34
C LYS A 114 8.25 4.46 -12.82
N LYS A 115 7.00 4.25 -13.24
CA LYS A 115 6.59 4.50 -14.61
C LYS A 115 6.76 5.98 -14.98
N GLN A 116 6.36 6.90 -14.11
CA GLN A 116 6.53 8.34 -14.33
C GLN A 116 8.01 8.74 -14.42
N SER A 117 8.83 8.18 -13.54
CA SER A 117 10.29 8.39 -13.56
C SER A 117 10.90 7.91 -14.90
N ASN A 118 10.50 6.74 -15.39
CA ASN A 118 10.95 6.21 -16.67
C ASN A 118 10.51 7.11 -17.85
N ILE A 119 9.29 7.62 -17.82
CA ILE A 119 8.79 8.54 -18.85
C ILE A 119 9.61 9.83 -18.83
N LYS A 120 9.80 10.44 -17.66
CA LYS A 120 10.62 11.65 -17.51
C LYS A 120 12.04 11.44 -18.04
N TYR A 121 12.64 10.30 -17.70
CA TYR A 121 13.98 9.96 -18.17
C TYR A 121 14.03 9.86 -19.71
N ARG A 122 13.07 9.15 -20.33
CA ARG A 122 13.00 9.04 -21.79
C ARG A 122 12.78 10.39 -22.48
N MET A 123 11.96 11.26 -21.90
CA MET A 123 11.75 12.61 -22.41
C MET A 123 13.05 13.44 -22.39
N ILE A 124 13.82 13.33 -21.32
CA ILE A 124 15.12 13.98 -21.21
C ILE A 124 16.11 13.39 -22.23
N GLU A 125 16.13 12.07 -22.40
CA GLU A 125 16.99 11.38 -23.37
C GLU A 125 16.66 11.78 -24.83
N GLN A 126 15.37 11.99 -25.13
CA GLN A 126 14.90 12.42 -26.47
C GLN A 126 15.05 13.91 -26.73
N ALA A 127 15.15 14.74 -25.71
CA ALA A 127 15.19 16.20 -25.82
C ALA A 127 16.54 16.75 -26.30
N ASN A 128 17.40 15.94 -26.95
CA ASN A 128 18.70 16.36 -27.47
C ASN A 128 19.37 17.40 -26.57
N ILE A 129 19.69 16.99 -25.33
CA ILE A 129 20.30 17.88 -24.32
C ILE A 129 21.55 18.56 -24.84
N ASP A 130 22.14 18.02 -25.92
CA ASP A 130 23.26 18.62 -26.64
C ASP A 130 22.96 20.02 -27.16
N GLU A 131 21.73 20.31 -27.49
CA GLU A 131 21.29 21.60 -28.04
C GLU A 131 20.96 22.63 -26.94
N PHE A 132 20.52 22.17 -25.74
CA PHE A 132 20.18 23.03 -24.62
C PHE A 132 21.36 23.35 -23.70
N ALA A 133 22.41 22.54 -23.73
CA ALA A 133 23.55 22.66 -22.81
C ALA A 133 24.68 23.57 -23.37
N VAL A 134 24.54 24.09 -24.59
CA VAL A 134 25.52 25.01 -25.19
C VAL A 134 25.03 26.43 -24.96
N LEU A 135 25.44 27.06 -23.85
CA LEU A 135 25.38 28.52 -23.75
C LEU A 135 26.36 29.11 -24.76
N PRO A 136 25.95 30.09 -25.63
CA PRO A 136 26.85 30.73 -26.56
C PRO A 136 28.01 31.42 -25.82
N GLY A 137 29.22 30.88 -25.96
CA GLY A 137 30.43 31.40 -25.31
C GLY A 137 31.04 30.52 -24.21
N ASP A 138 30.41 29.42 -23.84
CA ASP A 138 30.98 28.52 -22.82
C ASP A 138 31.70 27.35 -23.50
N SER A 139 33.04 27.40 -23.48
CA SER A 139 33.91 26.35 -24.04
C SER A 139 34.04 25.14 -23.11
N ASN A 140 33.37 25.18 -21.95
CA ASN A 140 33.55 24.17 -20.90
C ASN A 140 32.48 23.06 -20.98
N ASN A 141 32.80 22.00 -21.73
CA ASN A 141 31.99 20.80 -21.86
C ASN A 141 31.91 19.97 -20.56
N ASP A 142 32.57 20.38 -19.47
CA ASP A 142 32.67 19.60 -18.25
C ASP A 142 31.30 19.46 -17.53
N TYR A 143 30.54 20.54 -17.44
CA TYR A 143 29.19 20.50 -16.85
C TYR A 143 28.23 19.59 -17.62
N LYS A 144 28.31 19.65 -18.95
CA LYS A 144 27.51 18.79 -19.85
C LYS A 144 27.87 17.33 -19.63
N ASN A 145 29.15 17.00 -19.59
CA ASN A 145 29.63 15.65 -19.36
C ASN A 145 29.22 15.13 -17.98
N GLN A 146 29.35 15.95 -16.94
CA GLN A 146 28.90 15.61 -15.57
C GLN A 146 27.41 15.38 -15.52
N PHE A 147 26.61 16.21 -16.19
CA PHE A 147 25.16 16.05 -16.22
C PHE A 147 24.73 14.78 -16.97
N LEU A 148 25.34 14.50 -18.12
CA LEU A 148 25.10 13.26 -18.87
C LEU A 148 25.49 12.02 -18.07
N GLU A 149 26.61 12.09 -17.35
CA GLU A 149 27.07 11.01 -16.46
C GLU A 149 26.10 10.82 -15.28
N PHE A 150 25.62 11.92 -14.69
CA PHE A 150 24.59 11.87 -13.64
C PHE A 150 23.30 11.21 -14.15
N LEU A 151 22.82 11.56 -15.34
CA LEU A 151 21.65 10.94 -15.95
C LEU A 151 21.88 9.43 -16.19
N ARG A 152 23.03 9.04 -16.71
CA ARG A 152 23.36 7.63 -16.94
C ARG A 152 23.41 6.81 -15.63
N LYS A 153 24.02 7.37 -14.58
CA LYS A 153 24.08 6.73 -13.26
C LYS A 153 22.71 6.60 -12.60
N ASN A 154 21.82 7.55 -12.81
CA ASN A 154 20.48 7.59 -12.23
C ASN A 154 19.40 7.02 -13.15
N LYS A 155 19.78 6.34 -14.23
CA LYS A 155 18.82 5.68 -15.11
C LYS A 155 17.94 4.72 -14.31
N PRO A 156 16.61 4.92 -14.28
CA PRO A 156 15.73 3.99 -13.59
C PRO A 156 15.87 2.61 -14.20
N SER A 157 15.96 1.57 -13.36
CA SER A 157 15.99 0.19 -13.85
C SER A 157 14.72 -0.08 -14.67
N THR A 158 14.91 -0.50 -15.92
CA THR A 158 13.83 -0.80 -16.87
C THR A 158 13.06 -2.07 -16.48
N GLU A 159 13.57 -2.81 -15.50
CA GLU A 159 12.90 -3.99 -14.99
C GLU A 159 11.60 -3.58 -14.30
N GLU A 160 10.48 -3.91 -14.92
CA GLU A 160 9.20 -3.94 -14.21
C GLU A 160 9.41 -4.78 -12.95
N PRO A 161 9.06 -4.26 -11.76
CA PRO A 161 9.14 -5.07 -10.56
C PRO A 161 8.24 -6.28 -10.80
N GLN A 162 8.84 -7.41 -11.10
CA GLN A 162 8.13 -8.68 -11.11
C GLN A 162 7.51 -8.79 -9.73
N LEU A 163 6.20 -8.63 -9.68
CA LEU A 163 5.41 -9.00 -8.51
C LEU A 163 5.77 -10.46 -8.27
N LYS A 164 6.65 -10.72 -7.31
CA LYS A 164 6.81 -12.09 -6.80
C LYS A 164 5.43 -12.48 -6.35
N GLU A 165 4.75 -13.27 -7.17
CA GLU A 165 3.49 -13.88 -6.81
C GLU A 165 3.69 -14.49 -5.43
N ILE A 166 3.01 -13.93 -4.44
CA ILE A 166 2.97 -14.54 -3.12
C ILE A 166 2.25 -15.85 -3.37
N LYS A 167 3.01 -16.94 -3.57
CA LYS A 167 2.46 -18.29 -3.63
C LYS A 167 1.72 -18.49 -2.31
N VAL A 168 0.42 -18.27 -2.34
CA VAL A 168 -0.47 -18.57 -1.23
C VAL A 168 -0.33 -20.07 -1.02
N LYS A 169 0.44 -20.46 0.01
CA LYS A 169 0.51 -21.85 0.43
C LYS A 169 -0.93 -22.30 0.72
N LYS A 170 -1.53 -23.05 -0.19
CA LYS A 170 -2.83 -23.68 0.04
C LYS A 170 -2.72 -24.45 1.35
N ARG A 171 -3.44 -23.99 2.38
CA ARG A 171 -3.56 -24.72 3.65
C ARG A 171 -4.09 -26.11 3.30
N LYS A 172 -3.28 -27.16 3.54
CA LYS A 172 -3.77 -28.54 3.51
C LYS A 172 -4.99 -28.62 4.41
N LYS A 173 -6.15 -28.96 3.85
CA LYS A 173 -7.34 -29.28 4.64
C LYS A 173 -6.93 -30.41 5.57
N ARG A 174 -6.96 -30.18 6.90
CA ARG A 174 -6.89 -31.23 7.88
C ARG A 174 -8.17 -32.06 7.72
N THR A 175 -8.05 -33.24 7.17
CA THR A 175 -9.10 -34.25 7.21
C THR A 175 -9.15 -34.73 8.65
N TYR A 176 -10.21 -34.33 9.36
CA TYR A 176 -10.58 -34.98 10.62
C TYR A 176 -11.16 -36.33 10.23
N THR A 177 -10.41 -37.40 10.42
CA THR A 177 -10.96 -38.74 10.52
C THR A 177 -11.77 -38.81 11.81
N SER A 178 -13.08 -38.92 11.67
CA SER A 178 -13.97 -39.21 12.79
C SER A 178 -13.63 -40.61 13.34
N VAL A 179 -13.08 -40.65 14.55
CA VAL A 179 -12.98 -41.90 15.32
C VAL A 179 -14.36 -42.11 15.95
N LEU A 180 -15.24 -42.74 15.21
CA LEU A 180 -16.46 -43.34 15.72
C LEU A 180 -16.72 -44.58 14.87
N ASP A 181 -16.06 -45.66 15.25
CA ASP A 181 -16.48 -47.05 14.98
C ASP A 181 -15.62 -47.95 15.88
N ILE A 182 -16.06 -48.14 17.10
CA ILE A 182 -16.02 -49.41 17.86
C ILE A 182 -17.17 -49.35 18.86
#